data_8003e6e03b36bd4a3d7683bac074f44f
#
_entry.id   8003e6e03b36bd4a3d7683bac074f44f
#
_cell.length_a   1.000
_cell.length_b   1.000
_cell.length_c   1.000
_cell.angle_alpha   90.00
_cell.angle_beta   90.00
_cell.angle_gamma   90.00
#
_symmetry.space_group_name_H-M   'P 1'
#
loop_
_entity.id
_entity.type
_entity.pdbx_description
1 polymer ?
#
loop_
_entity_poly.entity_id
_entity_poly.type
_entity_poly.pdbx_seq_one_letter_code
_entity_poly.pdbx_strand_id
1 'polypeptide(L)'
;MTNQHSEMNPCCTASRESELPLLVTSKTKSVQSQQKLTTTKNMVSIEGGTYLMGTDYEFGFPADGEGPIQQVKLDRFLIDRTTVTNRNFADFVKETKYKTDAEKFGWSFVFYKFIHIRNQDSANQSPAGTPWWRRVDGASWKHPEGPGSNIKTRMNHPAVHISWNDAYEFATHNGKRLPTEAEWEYAARGGQEQKLYPWGDDLNPDGQHMCNIWQGEFPTNNSEEDGFSSTAPV
;
A
#
# COMPACT_ATOMS: atom_id res chain seq x y z
N MET A 1 27.58 28.26 13.68
CA MET A 1 27.21 26.87 13.43
C MET A 1 25.70 26.87 13.27
N THR A 2 25.24 27.03 12.06
CA THR A 2 23.80 27.14 11.74
C THR A 2 23.30 25.75 11.40
N ASN A 3 22.48 25.19 12.31
CA ASN A 3 21.73 23.97 12.08
C ASN A 3 20.69 24.26 10.98
N GLN A 4 20.94 23.78 9.78
CA GLN A 4 19.90 23.59 8.78
C GLN A 4 19.18 22.29 9.09
N HIS A 5 18.08 22.38 9.83
CA HIS A 5 17.08 21.34 9.80
C HIS A 5 16.48 21.34 8.39
N SER A 6 16.86 20.37 7.58
CA SER A 6 16.13 20.07 6.34
C SER A 6 14.73 19.59 6.76
N GLU A 7 13.72 20.37 6.43
CA GLU A 7 12.33 19.89 6.49
C GLU A 7 12.21 18.65 5.62
N MET A 8 12.18 17.48 6.26
CA MET A 8 11.84 16.23 5.58
C MET A 8 10.35 16.31 5.25
N ASN A 9 10.06 16.59 3.98
CA ASN A 9 8.70 16.47 3.47
C ASN A 9 8.20 15.05 3.65
N PRO A 10 6.94 14.84 4.04
CA PRO A 10 6.35 13.51 4.18
C PRO A 10 6.51 12.73 2.87
N CYS A 11 7.23 11.64 2.98
CA CYS A 11 7.72 10.89 1.86
C CYS A 11 6.61 10.07 1.30
N CYS A 12 5.79 10.25 0.48
CA CYS A 12 4.99 9.24 -0.26
C CYS A 12 3.49 9.46 -0.46
N THR A 13 2.91 10.59 -0.08
CA THR A 13 1.47 10.76 -0.31
C THR A 13 1.21 11.61 -1.55
N ALA A 14 1.19 10.98 -2.71
CA ALA A 14 0.60 11.57 -3.90
C ALA A 14 -0.92 11.44 -3.82
N SER A 15 -1.63 12.51 -3.43
CA SER A 15 -3.08 12.55 -3.45
C SER A 15 -3.59 13.22 -4.74
N ARG A 16 -4.74 12.74 -5.22
CA ARG A 16 -5.50 13.44 -6.25
C ARG A 16 -6.26 14.57 -5.57
N GLU A 17 -6.04 15.82 -5.96
CA GLU A 17 -6.90 16.93 -5.53
C GLU A 17 -8.34 16.60 -5.94
N SER A 18 -9.25 16.61 -4.97
CA SER A 18 -10.62 16.18 -5.14
C SER A 18 -11.46 17.26 -5.80
N GLU A 19 -11.69 17.15 -7.10
CA GLU A 19 -12.89 17.67 -7.73
C GLU A 19 -13.98 16.59 -7.79
N LEU A 20 -14.38 16.04 -6.67
CA LEU A 20 -15.56 15.19 -6.60
C LEU A 20 -16.53 15.77 -5.56
N PRO A 21 -17.77 16.09 -5.96
CA PRO A 21 -18.78 16.44 -4.98
C PRO A 21 -19.07 15.23 -4.10
N LEU A 22 -19.05 15.45 -2.79
CA LEU A 22 -19.52 14.50 -1.78
C LEU A 22 -21.02 14.20 -2.03
N LEU A 23 -21.31 13.23 -2.86
CA LEU A 23 -22.63 12.62 -2.99
C LEU A 23 -22.60 11.25 -2.31
N VAL A 24 -22.64 11.27 -0.98
CA VAL A 24 -23.09 10.12 -0.21
C VAL A 24 -24.61 10.05 -0.33
N THR A 25 -25.11 9.48 -1.41
CA THR A 25 -26.47 8.97 -1.44
C THR A 25 -26.42 7.46 -1.34
N SER A 26 -26.65 6.97 -0.14
CA SER A 26 -26.94 5.57 0.14
C SER A 26 -28.21 5.15 -0.62
N LYS A 27 -28.04 4.56 -1.80
CA LYS A 27 -29.07 3.69 -2.38
C LYS A 27 -28.63 2.25 -2.14
N THR A 28 -29.05 1.71 -1.02
CA THR A 28 -29.09 0.28 -0.76
C THR A 28 -29.93 -0.41 -1.83
N LYS A 29 -29.31 -0.83 -2.92
CA LYS A 29 -29.84 -1.92 -3.73
C LYS A 29 -29.41 -3.20 -3.04
N SER A 30 -30.37 -3.90 -2.43
CA SER A 30 -30.20 -5.28 -1.98
C SER A 30 -29.93 -6.17 -3.19
N VAL A 31 -28.68 -6.28 -3.58
CA VAL A 31 -28.20 -7.39 -4.38
C VAL A 31 -27.99 -8.53 -3.40
N GLN A 32 -28.84 -9.54 -3.44
CA GLN A 32 -28.56 -10.83 -2.80
C GLN A 32 -27.32 -11.39 -3.49
N SER A 33 -26.13 -10.99 -3.00
CA SER A 33 -24.88 -11.65 -3.33
C SER A 33 -24.92 -13.00 -2.61
N GLN A 34 -24.87 -14.09 -3.36
CA GLN A 34 -24.48 -15.37 -2.80
C GLN A 34 -23.17 -15.14 -2.05
N GLN A 35 -23.19 -15.15 -0.72
CA GLN A 35 -22.00 -14.99 0.10
C GLN A 35 -21.06 -16.14 -0.28
N LYS A 36 -19.99 -15.79 -1.01
CA LYS A 36 -18.89 -16.70 -1.25
C LYS A 36 -18.37 -17.12 0.12
N LEU A 37 -18.36 -18.42 0.40
CA LEU A 37 -17.83 -18.94 1.67
C LEU A 37 -16.42 -18.39 1.87
N THR A 38 -16.21 -17.65 2.95
CA THR A 38 -14.91 -17.07 3.30
C THR A 38 -13.88 -18.19 3.38
N THR A 39 -12.89 -18.18 2.51
CA THR A 39 -11.78 -19.12 2.62
C THR A 39 -10.72 -18.55 3.56
N THR A 40 -10.43 -19.27 4.64
CA THR A 40 -9.37 -18.91 5.60
C THR A 40 -8.03 -19.57 5.26
N LYS A 41 -7.94 -20.27 4.14
CA LYS A 41 -6.79 -21.11 3.77
C LYS A 41 -5.43 -20.39 3.83
N ASN A 42 -5.41 -19.10 3.49
CA ASN A 42 -4.18 -18.30 3.47
C ASN A 42 -4.14 -17.26 4.60
N MET A 43 -5.02 -17.37 5.59
CA MET A 43 -5.05 -16.48 6.74
C MET A 43 -4.30 -17.09 7.92
N VAL A 44 -3.77 -16.22 8.77
CA VAL A 44 -3.20 -16.54 10.08
C VAL A 44 -4.14 -16.07 11.16
N SER A 45 -4.25 -16.84 12.23
CA SER A 45 -4.91 -16.44 13.46
C SER A 45 -3.95 -15.62 14.30
N ILE A 46 -4.37 -14.43 14.66
CA ILE A 46 -3.71 -13.57 15.63
C ILE A 46 -4.55 -13.65 16.91
N GLU A 47 -3.94 -14.09 18.02
CA GLU A 47 -4.64 -14.35 19.30
C GLU A 47 -4.87 -13.01 19.99
N GLY A 48 -5.11 -12.01 19.61
CA GLY A 48 -5.42 -10.75 20.30
C GLY A 48 -4.61 -10.55 21.61
N GLY A 49 -4.95 -9.54 22.33
CA GLY A 49 -4.25 -9.17 23.57
C GLY A 49 -4.25 -7.67 23.77
N THR A 50 -3.50 -7.25 24.79
CA THR A 50 -3.28 -5.82 25.09
C THR A 50 -1.90 -5.43 24.62
N TYR A 51 -1.78 -4.28 23.93
CA TYR A 51 -0.51 -3.76 23.44
C TYR A 51 -0.50 -2.23 23.48
N LEU A 52 0.67 -1.66 23.31
CA LEU A 52 0.88 -0.22 23.20
C LEU A 52 0.87 0.17 21.70
N MET A 53 -0.23 0.75 21.27
CA MET A 53 -0.43 1.26 19.91
C MET A 53 0.13 2.67 19.78
N GLY A 54 0.65 3.01 18.61
CA GLY A 54 1.22 4.32 18.33
C GLY A 54 2.68 4.43 18.76
N THR A 55 3.23 5.63 18.63
CA THR A 55 4.63 5.91 18.94
C THR A 55 4.81 7.31 19.51
N ASP A 56 5.82 7.47 20.38
CA ASP A 56 6.36 8.76 20.81
C ASP A 56 7.76 9.01 20.21
N TYR A 57 8.08 8.32 19.11
CA TYR A 57 9.38 8.42 18.45
C TYR A 57 9.62 9.85 17.92
N GLU A 58 10.72 10.46 18.35
CA GLU A 58 11.01 11.88 18.10
C GLU A 58 11.17 12.24 16.60
N PHE A 59 11.53 11.26 15.76
CA PHE A 59 11.65 11.42 14.31
C PHE A 59 10.40 10.95 13.54
N GLY A 60 9.31 10.65 14.24
CA GLY A 60 8.01 10.35 13.62
C GLY A 60 7.36 11.59 13.01
N PHE A 61 6.19 11.40 12.43
CA PHE A 61 5.43 12.47 11.78
C PHE A 61 4.16 12.80 12.60
N PRO A 62 4.24 13.74 13.57
CA PRO A 62 3.10 14.05 14.44
C PRO A 62 1.83 14.45 13.68
N ALA A 63 1.99 15.07 12.50
CA ALA A 63 0.87 15.46 11.62
C ALA A 63 0.12 14.26 11.04
N ASP A 64 0.74 13.07 11.00
CA ASP A 64 0.14 11.83 10.50
C ASP A 64 -0.65 11.09 11.60
N GLY A 65 -0.61 11.61 12.85
CA GLY A 65 -1.37 11.04 13.98
C GLY A 65 -0.78 9.73 14.52
N GLU A 66 0.52 9.50 14.36
CA GLU A 66 1.22 8.28 14.80
C GLU A 66 1.24 8.11 16.32
N GLY A 67 1.09 9.17 17.06
CA GLY A 67 1.00 9.21 18.53
C GLY A 67 -0.30 9.87 19.03
N PRO A 68 -0.50 9.95 20.35
CA PRO A 68 0.36 9.41 21.40
C PRO A 68 0.24 7.89 21.57
N ILE A 69 1.16 7.29 22.33
CA ILE A 69 1.07 5.87 22.71
C ILE A 69 -0.21 5.65 23.51
N GLN A 70 -0.98 4.61 23.11
CA GLN A 70 -2.24 4.23 23.74
C GLN A 70 -2.28 2.73 24.02
N GLN A 71 -2.80 2.34 25.18
CA GLN A 71 -3.04 0.94 25.45
C GLN A 71 -4.33 0.49 24.79
N VAL A 72 -4.23 -0.49 23.87
CA VAL A 72 -5.36 -1.05 23.12
C VAL A 72 -5.49 -2.54 23.40
N LYS A 73 -6.72 -3.01 23.57
CA LYS A 73 -7.04 -4.44 23.70
C LYS A 73 -7.78 -4.90 22.44
N LEU A 74 -7.32 -5.99 21.87
CA LEU A 74 -7.92 -6.64 20.71
C LEU A 74 -8.39 -8.04 21.05
N ASP A 75 -9.52 -8.42 20.46
CA ASP A 75 -9.94 -9.80 20.40
C ASP A 75 -9.17 -10.56 19.29
N ARG A 76 -9.27 -11.87 19.30
CA ARG A 76 -8.71 -12.72 18.24
C ARG A 76 -9.27 -12.35 16.86
N PHE A 77 -8.40 -12.28 15.86
CA PHE A 77 -8.79 -12.00 14.48
C PHE A 77 -7.96 -12.83 13.48
N LEU A 78 -8.40 -12.84 12.23
CA LEU A 78 -7.70 -13.48 11.12
C LEU A 78 -7.17 -12.38 10.17
N ILE A 79 -5.94 -12.54 9.70
CA ILE A 79 -5.33 -11.68 8.70
C ILE A 79 -4.71 -12.52 7.58
N ASP A 80 -4.73 -12.02 6.35
CA ASP A 80 -4.04 -12.68 5.26
C ASP A 80 -2.52 -12.68 5.52
N ARG A 81 -1.88 -13.80 5.21
CA ARG A 81 -0.45 -14.00 5.46
C ARG A 81 0.43 -13.05 4.67
N THR A 82 -0.03 -12.63 3.49
CA THR A 82 0.67 -11.77 2.55
C THR A 82 -0.25 -10.68 2.03
N THR A 83 0.30 -9.66 1.43
CA THR A 83 -0.45 -8.69 0.65
C THR A 83 -1.16 -9.36 -0.53
N VAL A 84 -2.20 -8.71 -1.06
CA VAL A 84 -2.97 -9.21 -2.21
C VAL A 84 -2.11 -9.21 -3.46
N THR A 85 -1.95 -10.37 -4.08
CA THR A 85 -1.14 -10.52 -5.30
C THR A 85 -1.87 -10.07 -6.55
N ASN A 86 -1.12 -9.81 -7.60
CA ASN A 86 -1.67 -9.57 -8.95
C ASN A 86 -2.57 -10.73 -9.40
N ARG A 87 -2.24 -11.97 -9.06
CA ARG A 87 -3.06 -13.15 -9.35
C ARG A 87 -4.42 -13.07 -8.65
N ASN A 88 -4.41 -12.84 -7.34
CA ASN A 88 -5.65 -12.76 -6.57
C ASN A 88 -6.56 -11.62 -7.06
N PHE A 89 -5.95 -10.47 -7.36
CA PHE A 89 -6.69 -9.32 -7.86
C PHE A 89 -7.23 -9.54 -9.29
N ALA A 90 -6.45 -10.21 -10.15
CA ALA A 90 -6.89 -10.57 -11.50
C ALA A 90 -8.08 -11.55 -11.47
N ASP A 91 -8.06 -12.53 -10.57
CA ASP A 91 -9.18 -13.47 -10.39
C ASP A 91 -10.44 -12.73 -9.93
N PHE A 92 -10.33 -11.82 -8.97
CA PHE A 92 -11.43 -10.95 -8.53
C PHE A 92 -12.01 -10.14 -9.69
N VAL A 93 -11.16 -9.45 -10.45
CA VAL A 93 -11.61 -8.64 -11.60
C VAL A 93 -12.24 -9.52 -12.68
N LYS A 94 -11.71 -10.72 -12.91
CA LYS A 94 -12.27 -11.67 -13.88
C LYS A 94 -13.69 -12.09 -13.50
N GLU A 95 -13.92 -12.37 -12.21
CA GLU A 95 -15.23 -12.80 -11.68
C GLU A 95 -16.25 -11.65 -11.66
N THR A 96 -15.85 -10.47 -11.20
CA THR A 96 -16.76 -9.34 -10.95
C THR A 96 -16.89 -8.33 -12.08
N LYS A 97 -15.92 -8.31 -13.00
CA LYS A 97 -15.74 -7.23 -14.00
C LYS A 97 -15.54 -5.85 -13.35
N TYR A 98 -15.02 -5.85 -12.12
CA TYR A 98 -14.75 -4.61 -11.40
C TYR A 98 -13.78 -3.72 -12.17
N LYS A 99 -14.03 -2.41 -12.13
CA LYS A 99 -13.12 -1.39 -12.65
C LYS A 99 -12.56 -0.62 -11.48
N THR A 100 -11.24 -0.58 -11.39
CA THR A 100 -10.53 0.17 -10.34
C THR A 100 -10.70 1.68 -10.50
N ASP A 101 -10.45 2.42 -9.44
CA ASP A 101 -10.49 3.88 -9.50
C ASP A 101 -9.46 4.43 -10.50
N ALA A 102 -8.26 3.84 -10.59
CA ALA A 102 -7.29 4.19 -11.62
C ALA A 102 -7.83 3.97 -13.05
N GLU A 103 -8.56 2.87 -13.30
CA GLU A 103 -9.21 2.60 -14.59
C GLU A 103 -10.39 3.57 -14.87
N LYS A 104 -11.12 4.01 -13.83
CA LYS A 104 -12.21 4.99 -13.96
C LYS A 104 -11.68 6.40 -14.25
N PHE A 105 -10.61 6.81 -13.54
CA PHE A 105 -9.93 8.09 -13.78
C PHE A 105 -9.16 8.11 -15.10
N GLY A 106 -8.76 6.94 -15.60
CA GLY A 106 -7.98 6.80 -16.81
C GLY A 106 -6.48 7.05 -16.64
N TRP A 107 -5.99 7.21 -15.38
CA TRP A 107 -4.58 7.45 -15.10
C TRP A 107 -4.21 7.07 -13.66
N SER A 108 -2.91 6.93 -13.40
CA SER A 108 -2.37 6.83 -12.05
C SER A 108 -0.96 7.43 -11.99
N PHE A 109 -0.42 7.55 -10.77
CA PHE A 109 0.96 7.98 -10.58
C PHE A 109 1.92 6.80 -10.72
N VAL A 110 3.00 7.03 -11.46
CA VAL A 110 4.10 6.08 -11.64
C VAL A 110 5.39 6.77 -11.22
N PHE A 111 6.25 6.05 -10.53
CA PHE A 111 7.60 6.55 -10.23
C PHE A 111 8.36 6.76 -11.54
N TYR A 112 9.00 7.91 -11.71
CA TYR A 112 9.51 8.37 -13.02
C TYR A 112 10.46 7.38 -13.69
N LYS A 113 11.27 6.65 -12.92
CA LYS A 113 12.21 5.65 -13.45
C LYS A 113 11.55 4.39 -14.00
N PHE A 114 10.31 4.10 -13.59
CA PHE A 114 9.60 2.90 -14.02
C PHE A 114 8.63 3.15 -15.16
N ILE A 115 8.47 4.41 -15.58
CA ILE A 115 7.56 4.75 -16.68
C ILE A 115 7.97 3.99 -17.95
N HIS A 116 7.04 3.23 -18.51
CA HIS A 116 7.29 2.50 -19.75
C HIS A 116 7.70 3.47 -20.87
N ILE A 117 8.71 3.10 -21.66
CA ILE A 117 9.35 3.98 -22.65
C ILE A 117 8.38 4.73 -23.55
N ARG A 118 7.25 4.12 -23.89
CA ARG A 118 6.20 4.72 -24.74
C ARG A 118 5.47 5.90 -24.11
N ASN A 119 5.58 6.08 -22.80
CA ASN A 119 4.82 7.07 -22.03
C ASN A 119 5.72 8.17 -21.44
N GLN A 120 7.04 8.07 -21.59
CA GLN A 120 7.98 8.99 -20.95
C GLN A 120 7.77 10.44 -21.37
N ASP A 121 7.56 10.70 -22.66
CA ASP A 121 7.39 12.07 -23.18
C ASP A 121 6.06 12.71 -22.76
N SER A 122 5.01 11.90 -22.53
CA SER A 122 3.69 12.38 -22.10
C SER A 122 3.55 12.53 -20.57
N ALA A 123 4.41 11.89 -19.80
CA ALA A 123 4.35 11.87 -18.34
C ALA A 123 5.04 13.10 -17.72
N ASN A 124 4.52 14.30 -17.99
CA ASN A 124 5.13 15.57 -17.59
C ASN A 124 4.47 16.23 -16.37
N GLN A 125 3.40 15.68 -15.82
CA GLN A 125 2.69 16.19 -14.64
C GLN A 125 3.10 15.45 -13.37
N SER A 126 3.38 16.20 -12.31
CA SER A 126 3.74 15.68 -10.98
C SER A 126 2.93 16.39 -9.90
N PRO A 127 2.65 15.73 -8.78
CA PRO A 127 2.12 16.41 -7.61
C PRO A 127 3.14 17.43 -7.06
N ALA A 128 2.65 18.49 -6.45
CA ALA A 128 3.50 19.45 -5.77
C ALA A 128 4.33 18.75 -4.68
N GLY A 129 5.61 19.07 -4.60
CA GLY A 129 6.52 18.51 -3.59
C GLY A 129 7.02 17.08 -3.85
N THR A 130 6.48 16.35 -4.82
CA THR A 130 6.89 14.97 -5.13
C THR A 130 7.19 14.77 -6.62
N PRO A 131 8.23 15.42 -7.18
CA PRO A 131 8.50 15.42 -8.61
C PRO A 131 8.86 14.04 -9.19
N TRP A 132 9.18 13.08 -8.36
CA TRP A 132 9.47 11.71 -8.76
C TRP A 132 8.21 10.88 -9.09
N TRP A 133 7.02 11.32 -8.66
CA TRP A 133 5.76 10.77 -9.11
C TRP A 133 5.29 11.48 -10.36
N ARG A 134 4.93 10.72 -11.39
CA ARG A 134 4.44 11.23 -12.67
C ARG A 134 3.05 10.70 -12.96
N ARG A 135 2.15 11.56 -13.37
CA ARG A 135 0.87 11.14 -13.92
C ARG A 135 1.10 10.44 -15.24
N VAL A 136 0.60 9.20 -15.34
CA VAL A 136 0.67 8.39 -16.56
C VAL A 136 -0.73 7.94 -16.95
N ASP A 137 -1.21 8.41 -18.09
CA ASP A 137 -2.51 8.03 -18.61
C ASP A 137 -2.50 6.53 -18.96
N GLY A 138 -3.57 5.81 -18.58
CA GLY A 138 -3.70 4.37 -18.75
C GLY A 138 -2.91 3.50 -17.77
N ALA A 139 -2.15 4.10 -16.82
CA ALA A 139 -1.54 3.34 -15.74
C ALA A 139 -2.62 2.76 -14.82
N SER A 140 -2.49 1.50 -14.48
CA SER A 140 -3.44 0.73 -13.66
C SER A 140 -2.79 -0.53 -13.13
N TRP A 141 -3.50 -1.30 -12.32
CA TRP A 141 -3.00 -2.57 -11.81
C TRP A 141 -2.56 -3.55 -12.92
N LYS A 142 -3.15 -3.50 -14.14
CA LYS A 142 -2.76 -4.31 -15.29
C LYS A 142 -1.54 -3.77 -16.04
N HIS A 143 -1.35 -2.47 -15.99
CA HIS A 143 -0.32 -1.71 -16.69
C HIS A 143 0.41 -0.80 -15.71
N PRO A 144 1.20 -1.38 -14.76
CA PRO A 144 1.77 -0.62 -13.65
C PRO A 144 2.68 0.53 -14.06
N GLU A 145 3.40 0.39 -15.15
CA GLU A 145 4.30 1.42 -15.70
C GLU A 145 3.66 2.20 -16.88
N GLY A 146 2.32 2.11 -17.00
CA GLY A 146 1.55 2.69 -18.08
C GLY A 146 1.34 1.75 -19.29
N PRO A 147 0.63 2.21 -20.34
CA PRO A 147 0.36 1.42 -21.53
C PRO A 147 1.61 0.81 -22.15
N GLY A 148 1.55 -0.48 -22.45
CA GLY A 148 2.68 -1.29 -22.94
C GLY A 148 3.33 -2.15 -21.87
N SER A 149 3.19 -1.79 -20.60
CA SER A 149 3.60 -2.65 -19.47
C SER A 149 2.55 -3.72 -19.16
N ASN A 150 2.92 -4.73 -18.39
CA ASN A 150 2.00 -5.77 -17.95
C ASN A 150 2.52 -6.49 -16.68
N ILE A 151 1.64 -7.29 -16.08
CA ILE A 151 1.92 -8.06 -14.84
C ILE A 151 2.23 -9.53 -15.07
N LYS A 152 2.38 -10.01 -16.31
CA LYS A 152 2.47 -11.44 -16.64
C LYS A 152 3.59 -12.17 -15.91
N THR A 153 4.72 -11.53 -15.73
CA THR A 153 5.90 -12.08 -15.01
C THR A 153 5.88 -11.80 -13.50
N ARG A 154 4.87 -11.03 -13.01
CA ARG A 154 4.77 -10.55 -11.64
C ARG A 154 3.45 -10.96 -10.97
N MET A 155 2.92 -12.15 -11.32
CA MET A 155 1.62 -12.61 -10.80
C MET A 155 1.62 -12.86 -9.29
N ASN A 156 2.78 -13.12 -8.69
CA ASN A 156 2.98 -13.28 -7.25
C ASN A 156 3.50 -12.02 -6.55
N HIS A 157 3.59 -10.88 -7.25
CA HIS A 157 3.87 -9.59 -6.65
C HIS A 157 2.59 -8.91 -6.18
N PRO A 158 2.69 -7.92 -5.26
CA PRO A 158 1.55 -7.12 -4.81
C PRO A 158 0.83 -6.45 -5.99
N ALA A 159 -0.50 -6.39 -5.93
CA ALA A 159 -1.27 -5.54 -6.82
C ALA A 159 -1.04 -4.06 -6.46
N VAL A 160 -0.74 -3.23 -7.46
CA VAL A 160 -0.47 -1.80 -7.29
C VAL A 160 -1.52 -0.94 -8.00
N HIS A 161 -1.49 0.39 -7.79
CA HIS A 161 -2.52 1.33 -8.27
C HIS A 161 -3.92 1.00 -7.75
N ILE A 162 -3.98 0.57 -6.51
CA ILE A 162 -5.18 0.18 -5.79
C ILE A 162 -5.56 1.29 -4.81
N SER A 163 -6.77 1.80 -4.93
CA SER A 163 -7.34 2.74 -3.97
C SER A 163 -7.92 2.01 -2.74
N TRP A 164 -8.29 2.77 -1.71
CA TRP A 164 -9.03 2.23 -0.58
C TRP A 164 -10.34 1.56 -1.03
N ASN A 165 -11.08 2.17 -1.98
CA ASN A 165 -12.31 1.60 -2.53
C ASN A 165 -12.06 0.25 -3.21
N ASP A 166 -11.00 0.16 -4.01
CA ASP A 166 -10.62 -1.08 -4.70
C ASP A 166 -10.29 -2.20 -3.72
N ALA A 167 -9.55 -1.87 -2.65
CA ALA A 167 -9.19 -2.81 -1.60
C ALA A 167 -10.42 -3.26 -0.80
N TYR A 168 -11.34 -2.34 -0.49
CA TYR A 168 -12.59 -2.63 0.20
C TYR A 168 -13.48 -3.58 -0.62
N GLU A 169 -13.67 -3.31 -1.90
CA GLU A 169 -14.46 -4.15 -2.80
C GLU A 169 -13.84 -5.55 -2.96
N PHE A 170 -12.52 -5.64 -3.08
CA PHE A 170 -11.82 -6.90 -3.10
C PHE A 170 -12.04 -7.70 -1.81
N ALA A 171 -11.87 -7.06 -0.65
CA ALA A 171 -12.04 -7.71 0.64
C ALA A 171 -13.49 -8.22 0.81
N THR A 172 -14.47 -7.36 0.54
CA THR A 172 -15.90 -7.68 0.65
C THR A 172 -16.32 -8.83 -0.28
N HIS A 173 -15.84 -8.82 -1.54
CA HIS A 173 -16.10 -9.91 -2.49
C HIS A 173 -15.59 -11.26 -1.96
N ASN A 174 -14.48 -11.27 -1.25
CA ASN A 174 -13.90 -12.49 -0.67
C ASN A 174 -14.48 -12.84 0.72
N GLY A 175 -15.55 -12.17 1.16
CA GLY A 175 -16.16 -12.39 2.48
C GLY A 175 -15.26 -11.92 3.63
N LYS A 176 -14.36 -10.97 3.36
CA LYS A 176 -13.42 -10.39 4.31
C LYS A 176 -13.72 -8.89 4.51
N ARG A 177 -12.94 -8.25 5.33
CA ARG A 177 -12.90 -6.79 5.50
C ARG A 177 -11.45 -6.31 5.52
N LEU A 178 -11.27 -5.02 5.40
CA LEU A 178 -9.98 -4.41 5.73
C LEU A 178 -9.74 -4.51 7.26
N PRO A 179 -8.50 -4.66 7.69
CA PRO A 179 -8.18 -4.59 9.11
C PRO A 179 -8.48 -3.18 9.64
N THR A 180 -8.75 -3.10 10.92
CA THR A 180 -8.68 -1.80 11.62
C THR A 180 -7.22 -1.39 11.76
N GLU A 181 -6.98 -0.11 12.01
CA GLU A 181 -5.64 0.40 12.29
C GLU A 181 -4.96 -0.39 13.43
N ALA A 182 -5.69 -0.59 14.53
CA ALA A 182 -5.18 -1.34 15.67
C ALA A 182 -4.86 -2.79 15.35
N GLU A 183 -5.67 -3.48 14.56
CA GLU A 183 -5.41 -4.85 14.12
C GLU A 183 -4.18 -4.92 13.21
N TRP A 184 -4.06 -3.95 12.31
CA TRP A 184 -2.94 -3.88 11.38
C TRP A 184 -1.62 -3.65 12.12
N GLU A 185 -1.58 -2.65 13.01
CA GLU A 185 -0.39 -2.35 13.80
C GLU A 185 -0.01 -3.51 14.72
N TYR A 186 -0.99 -4.11 15.41
CA TYR A 186 -0.74 -5.28 16.26
C TYR A 186 -0.10 -6.44 15.49
N ALA A 187 -0.63 -6.74 14.30
CA ALA A 187 -0.09 -7.78 13.44
C ALA A 187 1.32 -7.42 12.93
N ALA A 188 1.53 -6.16 12.51
CA ALA A 188 2.82 -5.67 12.01
C ALA A 188 3.90 -5.71 13.09
N ARG A 189 3.56 -5.39 14.35
CA ARG A 189 4.52 -5.48 15.47
C ARG A 189 4.99 -6.89 15.79
N GLY A 190 4.20 -7.92 15.47
CA GLY A 190 4.60 -9.32 15.64
C GLY A 190 5.00 -9.68 17.08
N GLY A 191 4.44 -8.99 18.10
CA GLY A 191 4.79 -9.14 19.51
C GLY A 191 5.99 -8.30 19.98
N GLN A 192 6.59 -7.49 19.13
CA GLN A 192 7.65 -6.54 19.49
C GLN A 192 7.03 -5.26 20.03
N GLU A 193 7.16 -5.03 21.34
CA GLU A 193 6.61 -3.82 21.97
C GLU A 193 7.51 -2.62 21.69
N GLN A 194 6.93 -1.56 21.08
CA GLN A 194 7.56 -0.26 20.84
C GLN A 194 8.89 -0.30 20.06
N LYS A 195 9.12 -1.36 19.28
CA LYS A 195 10.26 -1.43 18.38
C LYS A 195 10.00 -0.63 17.10
N LEU A 196 11.08 -0.10 16.49
CA LEU A 196 10.99 0.68 15.24
C LEU A 196 10.54 -0.17 14.06
N TYR A 197 10.95 -1.44 14.03
CA TYR A 197 10.63 -2.38 12.95
C TYR A 197 10.05 -3.68 13.51
N PRO A 198 9.35 -4.47 12.69
CA PRO A 198 8.84 -5.79 13.09
C PRO A 198 9.90 -6.76 13.61
N TRP A 199 11.17 -6.53 13.29
CA TRP A 199 12.32 -7.35 13.70
C TRP A 199 13.23 -6.71 14.78
N GLY A 200 12.95 -5.48 15.22
CA GLY A 200 13.73 -4.79 16.27
C GLY A 200 13.98 -3.32 15.99
N ASP A 201 15.10 -2.80 16.45
CA ASP A 201 15.43 -1.37 16.31
C ASP A 201 16.48 -1.08 15.23
N ASP A 202 17.12 -2.11 14.69
CA ASP A 202 18.09 -1.96 13.60
C ASP A 202 17.40 -2.21 12.25
N LEU A 203 17.54 -1.27 11.32
CA LEU A 203 16.97 -1.40 9.97
C LEU A 203 17.56 -2.60 9.22
N ASN A 204 18.88 -2.79 9.33
CA ASN A 204 19.63 -3.82 8.62
C ASN A 204 20.46 -4.68 9.60
N PRO A 205 19.79 -5.51 10.44
CA PRO A 205 20.51 -6.33 11.41
C PRO A 205 21.52 -7.24 10.68
N ASP A 206 22.74 -7.27 11.18
CA ASP A 206 23.87 -8.02 10.57
C ASP A 206 24.10 -7.68 9.08
N GLY A 207 23.72 -6.47 8.66
CA GLY A 207 23.83 -6.00 7.27
C GLY A 207 22.82 -6.63 6.31
N GLN A 208 21.76 -7.27 6.82
CA GLN A 208 20.72 -7.89 6.00
C GLN A 208 19.55 -6.93 5.77
N HIS A 209 19.10 -6.79 4.54
CA HIS A 209 17.87 -6.08 4.20
C HIS A 209 16.65 -6.94 4.56
N MET A 210 15.88 -6.49 5.55
CA MET A 210 14.73 -7.22 6.08
C MET A 210 13.42 -6.86 5.37
N CYS A 211 13.42 -5.85 4.52
CA CYS A 211 12.28 -5.43 3.73
C CYS A 211 12.71 -4.86 2.38
N ASN A 212 11.80 -4.88 1.42
CA ASN A 212 12.01 -4.27 0.11
C ASN A 212 11.68 -2.78 0.18
N ILE A 213 12.73 -1.97 0.30
CA ILE A 213 12.68 -0.50 0.27
C ILE A 213 13.77 0.04 -0.64
N TRP A 214 13.74 1.35 -0.89
CA TRP A 214 14.79 2.01 -1.62
C TRP A 214 16.11 2.00 -0.85
N GLN A 215 17.20 1.58 -1.50
CA GLN A 215 18.56 1.66 -0.96
C GLN A 215 19.38 2.66 -1.78
N GLY A 216 20.20 3.46 -1.10
CA GLY A 216 21.04 4.48 -1.74
C GLY A 216 20.38 5.86 -1.79
N GLU A 217 20.70 6.68 -2.78
CA GLU A 217 20.30 8.09 -2.87
C GLU A 217 18.93 8.23 -3.53
N PHE A 218 17.89 8.47 -2.72
CA PHE A 218 16.54 8.73 -3.24
C PHE A 218 16.40 10.14 -3.79
N PRO A 219 15.75 10.34 -4.95
CA PRO A 219 15.13 9.36 -5.85
C PRO A 219 16.05 8.96 -7.02
N THR A 220 17.32 9.26 -6.95
CA THR A 220 18.24 9.25 -8.10
C THR A 220 18.98 7.95 -8.29
N ASN A 221 19.33 7.26 -7.22
CA ASN A 221 20.12 6.01 -7.31
C ASN A 221 19.59 4.97 -6.32
N ASN A 222 19.03 3.87 -6.84
CA ASN A 222 18.72 2.68 -6.05
C ASN A 222 19.83 1.66 -6.27
N SER A 223 20.51 1.25 -5.20
CA SER A 223 21.57 0.24 -5.28
C SER A 223 21.03 -1.19 -5.40
N GLU A 224 19.73 -1.40 -5.13
CA GLU A 224 19.03 -2.70 -5.24
C GLU A 224 19.70 -3.81 -4.41
N GLU A 225 20.24 -3.47 -3.25
CA GLU A 225 20.95 -4.41 -2.37
C GLU A 225 20.00 -5.47 -1.77
N ASP A 226 18.72 -5.19 -1.71
CA ASP A 226 17.67 -6.17 -1.36
C ASP A 226 17.30 -7.12 -2.52
N GLY A 227 17.88 -6.91 -3.72
CA GLY A 227 17.65 -7.71 -4.92
C GLY A 227 16.48 -7.27 -5.79
N PHE A 228 15.83 -6.12 -5.48
CA PHE A 228 14.63 -5.67 -6.20
C PHE A 228 14.70 -4.18 -6.53
N SER A 229 14.46 -3.85 -7.79
CA SER A 229 14.36 -2.44 -8.21
C SER A 229 12.98 -1.82 -7.93
N SER A 230 11.96 -2.66 -7.77
CA SER A 230 10.53 -2.28 -7.65
C SER A 230 9.85 -3.20 -6.63
N THR A 231 8.66 -3.72 -6.94
CA THR A 231 7.98 -4.67 -6.06
C THR A 231 8.71 -6.01 -6.00
N ALA A 232 8.68 -6.65 -4.83
CA ALA A 232 9.15 -8.02 -4.63
C ALA A 232 7.99 -9.03 -4.67
N PRO A 233 8.24 -10.33 -4.89
CA PRO A 233 7.26 -11.38 -4.65
C PRO A 233 6.82 -11.42 -3.18
N VAL A 234 5.58 -11.85 -2.93
CA VAL A 234 5.04 -12.05 -1.59
C VAL A 234 5.25 -13.48 -1.10
#